data_296bb4647ccdc6f0e830451dd9caa3f2
#
_entry.id   296bb4647ccdc6f0e830451dd9caa3f2
#
_cell.length_a   1.000
_cell.length_b   1.000
_cell.length_c   1.000
_cell.angle_alpha   90.00
_cell.angle_beta   90.00
_cell.angle_gamma   90.00
#
_symmetry.space_group_name_H-M   'P 1'
#
loop_
_entity.id
_entity.type
_entity.pdbx_description
1 polymer ?
#
loop_
_entity_poly.entity_id
_entity_poly.type
_entity_poly.pdbx_seq_one_letter_code
_entity_poly.pdbx_strand_id
1 'polypeptide(L)'
;MEKLDSLQGLRFLGFFLIFLNHAGWLLWKTKYFDFGARGVEIFFVLSGFLVAYNYRDADFAYDLKSSFKYMWSKLQKFYVLHMLTFLVVLYHMERHGFKYPDGVHGFIRDVFLNITLLKGWYDPAKFTFNGVTWFLSCILFIYFCVPHIIDFFKSKKWRGTALLSFLILFMLKMTFDTMGYKMGMNPWSGVFGWYCNPAYRLFDFLLGYTGFLVLSGFSGELSKKKASLLQGSMLIFYFAACRLFDTQWVPAPFILLTVLLIFTFTLSGGIFDKLFGNKLLIHLGNISFELYIVHQVNINLMNHILDELLDHNNLAVFLILLVISILMAEFFYWKPVKEFITKTIW
;
A
#
# COMPACT_ATOMS: atom_id res chain seq x y z
N MET A 1 -20.20 -14.68 -4.73
CA MET A 1 -19.83 -13.61 -3.80
C MET A 1 -20.05 -12.30 -4.51
N GLU A 2 -20.81 -11.38 -3.91
CA GLU A 2 -20.96 -10.04 -4.47
C GLU A 2 -19.61 -9.33 -4.55
N LYS A 3 -19.41 -8.61 -5.63
CA LYS A 3 -18.17 -7.87 -5.86
C LYS A 3 -18.16 -6.64 -4.95
N LEU A 4 -17.22 -6.55 -4.04
CA LEU A 4 -17.07 -5.40 -3.15
C LEU A 4 -16.42 -4.23 -3.90
N ASP A 5 -17.17 -3.64 -4.82
CA ASP A 5 -16.69 -2.60 -5.75
C ASP A 5 -16.21 -1.33 -5.01
N SER A 6 -16.86 -0.97 -3.91
CA SER A 6 -16.46 0.16 -3.06
C SER A 6 -15.05 0.01 -2.45
N LEU A 7 -14.57 -1.22 -2.24
CA LEU A 7 -13.21 -1.45 -1.76
C LEU A 7 -12.14 -1.07 -2.80
N GLN A 8 -12.48 -1.08 -4.11
CA GLN A 8 -11.56 -0.55 -5.12
C GLN A 8 -11.45 0.97 -5.01
N GLY A 9 -12.57 1.66 -4.75
CA GLY A 9 -12.54 3.10 -4.47
C GLY A 9 -11.71 3.44 -3.21
N LEU A 10 -11.80 2.62 -2.15
CA LEU A 10 -10.93 2.79 -0.97
C LEU A 10 -9.45 2.55 -1.30
N ARG A 11 -9.14 1.64 -2.21
CA ARG A 11 -7.77 1.43 -2.69
C ARG A 11 -7.24 2.67 -3.42
N PHE A 12 -8.07 3.29 -4.27
CA PHE A 12 -7.71 4.56 -4.89
C PHE A 12 -7.54 5.67 -3.85
N LEU A 13 -8.41 5.76 -2.83
CA LEU A 13 -8.23 6.69 -1.72
C LEU A 13 -6.87 6.52 -1.05
N GLY A 14 -6.46 5.27 -0.77
CA GLY A 14 -5.14 4.97 -0.23
C GLY A 14 -4.01 5.51 -1.10
N PHE A 15 -4.07 5.27 -2.42
CA PHE A 15 -3.10 5.87 -3.37
C PHE A 15 -3.13 7.39 -3.34
N PHE A 16 -4.31 7.99 -3.37
CA PHE A 16 -4.44 9.45 -3.41
C PHE A 16 -3.86 10.14 -2.17
N LEU A 17 -4.01 9.53 -0.99
CA LEU A 17 -3.35 10.01 0.25
C LEU A 17 -1.82 9.95 0.14
N ILE A 18 -1.27 8.91 -0.49
CA ILE A 18 0.17 8.79 -0.75
C ILE A 18 0.62 9.85 -1.75
N PHE A 19 -0.12 10.05 -2.83
CA PHE A 19 0.18 11.08 -3.83
C PHE A 19 0.15 12.49 -3.21
N LEU A 20 -0.86 12.78 -2.39
CA LEU A 20 -0.94 14.05 -1.64
C LEU A 20 0.26 14.24 -0.71
N ASN A 21 0.76 13.19 -0.08
CA ASN A 21 1.95 13.28 0.77
C ASN A 21 3.21 13.61 -0.04
N HIS A 22 3.35 13.09 -1.25
CA HIS A 22 4.54 13.27 -2.07
C HIS A 22 4.51 14.53 -2.95
N ALA A 23 3.33 15.00 -3.37
CA ALA A 23 3.14 16.17 -4.21
C ALA A 23 2.39 17.34 -3.53
N GLY A 24 1.85 17.13 -2.32
CA GLY A 24 1.01 18.12 -1.64
C GLY A 24 1.73 19.41 -1.23
N TRP A 25 3.05 19.39 -1.15
CA TRP A 25 3.85 20.60 -0.92
C TRP A 25 3.66 21.66 -2.03
N LEU A 26 3.23 21.24 -3.22
CA LEU A 26 2.84 22.16 -4.30
C LEU A 26 1.57 22.94 -3.96
N LEU A 27 0.65 22.38 -3.19
CA LEU A 27 -0.64 22.99 -2.88
C LEU A 27 -0.62 23.75 -1.56
N TRP A 28 0.13 23.26 -0.57
CA TRP A 28 0.14 23.80 0.78
C TRP A 28 1.56 23.91 1.33
N LYS A 29 1.94 25.11 1.73
CA LYS A 29 3.24 25.38 2.40
C LYS A 29 3.36 24.71 3.79
N THR A 30 2.31 24.07 4.27
CA THR A 30 2.25 23.46 5.61
C THR A 30 1.88 21.98 5.50
N LYS A 31 2.41 21.15 6.41
CA LYS A 31 2.15 19.69 6.47
C LYS A 31 0.70 19.31 6.86
N TYR A 32 -0.32 20.01 6.30
CA TYR A 32 -1.71 19.76 6.67
C TYR A 32 -2.23 18.39 6.17
N PHE A 33 -1.58 17.76 5.20
CA PHE A 33 -2.02 16.51 4.57
C PHE A 33 -0.94 15.44 4.55
N ASP A 34 -0.18 15.29 5.64
CA ASP A 34 0.82 14.24 5.81
C ASP A 34 0.14 12.89 6.17
N PHE A 35 -0.79 12.46 5.30
CA PHE A 35 -1.55 11.21 5.48
C PHE A 35 -1.01 10.05 4.63
N GLY A 36 0.18 10.18 4.06
CA GLY A 36 0.77 9.14 3.20
C GLY A 36 0.94 7.81 3.92
N ALA A 37 1.33 7.84 5.19
CA ALA A 37 1.42 6.64 6.02
C ALA A 37 0.07 5.90 6.12
N ARG A 38 -1.03 6.65 6.23
CA ARG A 38 -2.40 6.10 6.28
C ARG A 38 -2.79 5.44 4.96
N GLY A 39 -2.38 6.04 3.83
CA GLY A 39 -2.56 5.43 2.51
C GLY A 39 -1.85 4.08 2.39
N VAL A 40 -0.61 3.98 2.87
CA VAL A 40 0.16 2.72 2.89
C VAL A 40 -0.52 1.68 3.78
N GLU A 41 -1.01 2.06 4.95
CA GLU A 41 -1.74 1.16 5.85
C GLU A 41 -3.03 0.64 5.22
N ILE A 42 -3.79 1.50 4.53
CA ILE A 42 -4.97 1.07 3.75
C ILE A 42 -4.58 -0.03 2.76
N PHE A 43 -3.46 0.09 2.05
CA PHE A 43 -3.03 -0.94 1.10
C PHE A 43 -2.72 -2.28 1.77
N PHE A 44 -1.98 -2.30 2.88
CA PHE A 44 -1.62 -3.56 3.55
C PHE A 44 -2.83 -4.20 4.22
N VAL A 45 -3.62 -3.44 4.96
CA VAL A 45 -4.82 -3.93 5.66
C VAL A 45 -5.85 -4.43 4.64
N LEU A 46 -6.12 -3.66 3.58
CA LEU A 46 -7.04 -4.06 2.52
C LEU A 46 -6.56 -5.29 1.77
N SER A 47 -5.25 -5.44 1.56
CA SER A 47 -4.69 -6.65 0.95
C SER A 47 -4.94 -7.89 1.80
N GLY A 48 -4.72 -7.80 3.11
CA GLY A 48 -5.03 -8.88 4.05
C GLY A 48 -6.52 -9.22 4.08
N PHE A 49 -7.35 -8.20 4.18
CA PHE A 49 -8.81 -8.32 4.16
C PHE A 49 -9.32 -9.02 2.89
N LEU A 50 -8.85 -8.60 1.72
CA LEU A 50 -9.25 -9.18 0.44
C LEU A 50 -8.70 -10.60 0.23
N VAL A 51 -7.52 -10.91 0.76
CA VAL A 51 -7.02 -12.30 0.73
C VAL A 51 -7.90 -13.19 1.59
N ALA A 52 -8.28 -12.77 2.78
CA ALA A 52 -9.23 -13.52 3.61
C ALA A 52 -10.60 -13.66 2.94
N TYR A 53 -11.10 -12.58 2.33
CA TYR A 53 -12.38 -12.58 1.61
C TYR A 53 -12.41 -13.58 0.46
N ASN A 54 -11.34 -13.61 -0.38
CA ASN A 54 -11.32 -14.39 -1.62
C ASN A 54 -10.78 -15.81 -1.45
N TYR A 55 -9.91 -16.06 -0.46
CA TYR A 55 -9.10 -17.29 -0.41
C TYR A 55 -9.17 -18.04 0.91
N ARG A 56 -9.99 -17.61 1.90
CA ARG A 56 -10.06 -18.29 3.22
C ARG A 56 -10.35 -19.79 3.15
N ASP A 57 -11.10 -20.20 2.12
CA ASP A 57 -11.51 -21.60 1.91
C ASP A 57 -10.66 -22.29 0.83
N ALA A 58 -9.63 -21.61 0.29
CA ALA A 58 -8.78 -22.15 -0.77
C ALA A 58 -7.85 -23.25 -0.22
N ASP A 59 -7.61 -24.26 -1.05
CA ASP A 59 -6.63 -25.31 -0.78
C ASP A 59 -5.26 -24.91 -1.36
N PHE A 60 -4.36 -24.55 -0.48
CA PHE A 60 -2.95 -24.43 -0.80
C PHE A 60 -2.19 -25.58 -0.15
N ALA A 61 -1.27 -26.20 -0.90
CA ALA A 61 -0.35 -27.14 -0.29
C ALA A 61 0.55 -26.40 0.71
N TYR A 62 0.73 -26.97 1.90
CA TYR A 62 1.58 -26.42 2.95
C TYR A 62 3.03 -26.77 2.69
N ASP A 63 3.60 -26.16 1.64
CA ASP A 63 4.99 -26.34 1.25
C ASP A 63 5.61 -25.04 0.71
N LEU A 64 6.93 -24.99 0.70
CA LEU A 64 7.68 -23.85 0.17
C LEU A 64 7.44 -23.65 -1.32
N LYS A 65 7.20 -24.72 -2.08
CA LYS A 65 6.96 -24.65 -3.52
C LYS A 65 5.67 -23.89 -3.82
N SER A 66 4.60 -24.13 -3.05
CA SER A 66 3.33 -23.38 -3.17
C SER A 66 3.52 -21.91 -2.82
N SER A 67 4.30 -21.60 -1.79
CA SER A 67 4.64 -20.22 -1.41
C SER A 67 5.38 -19.50 -2.54
N PHE A 68 6.43 -20.11 -3.10
CA PHE A 68 7.15 -19.55 -4.24
C PHE A 68 6.26 -19.40 -5.47
N LYS A 69 5.42 -20.40 -5.79
CA LYS A 69 4.48 -20.35 -6.91
C LYS A 69 3.47 -19.21 -6.77
N TYR A 70 2.89 -19.05 -5.57
CA TYR A 70 1.95 -17.96 -5.30
C TYR A 70 2.64 -16.60 -5.42
N MET A 71 3.76 -16.43 -4.72
CA MET A 71 4.56 -15.21 -4.77
C MET A 71 4.95 -14.85 -6.21
N TRP A 72 5.48 -15.82 -6.99
CA TRP A 72 5.88 -15.62 -8.38
C TRP A 72 4.72 -15.17 -9.26
N SER A 73 3.55 -15.81 -9.13
CA SER A 73 2.34 -15.43 -9.87
C SER A 73 1.88 -13.98 -9.63
N LYS A 74 2.26 -13.40 -8.50
CA LYS A 74 1.99 -12.00 -8.17
C LYS A 74 3.12 -11.07 -8.64
N LEU A 75 4.37 -11.51 -8.48
CA LEU A 75 5.57 -10.76 -8.91
C LEU A 75 5.51 -10.39 -10.39
N GLN A 76 5.15 -11.33 -11.25
CA GLN A 76 5.04 -11.13 -12.70
C GLN A 76 4.20 -9.90 -13.10
N LYS A 77 3.23 -9.51 -12.28
CA LYS A 77 2.30 -8.41 -12.59
C LYS A 77 2.93 -7.04 -12.52
N PHE A 78 3.98 -6.87 -11.73
CA PHE A 78 4.54 -5.54 -11.44
C PHE A 78 6.06 -5.45 -11.61
N TYR A 79 6.76 -6.56 -11.74
CA TYR A 79 8.22 -6.57 -11.77
C TYR A 79 8.78 -5.82 -12.97
N VAL A 80 8.16 -5.97 -14.14
CA VAL A 80 8.59 -5.25 -15.35
C VAL A 80 8.46 -3.74 -15.17
N LEU A 81 7.33 -3.27 -14.65
CA LEU A 81 7.13 -1.85 -14.38
C LEU A 81 8.13 -1.34 -13.32
N HIS A 82 8.40 -2.13 -12.28
CA HIS A 82 9.44 -1.82 -11.31
C HIS A 82 10.80 -1.66 -11.97
N MET A 83 11.21 -2.61 -12.82
CA MET A 83 12.50 -2.56 -13.51
C MET A 83 12.60 -1.38 -14.45
N LEU A 84 11.54 -1.05 -15.18
CA LEU A 84 11.52 0.13 -16.06
C LEU A 84 11.68 1.42 -15.26
N THR A 85 10.95 1.60 -14.17
CA THR A 85 11.10 2.79 -13.32
C THR A 85 12.47 2.86 -12.65
N PHE A 86 13.03 1.71 -12.26
CA PHE A 86 14.40 1.62 -11.75
C PHE A 86 15.42 2.10 -12.80
N LEU A 87 15.34 1.59 -14.04
CA LEU A 87 16.25 1.97 -15.13
C LEU A 87 16.13 3.45 -15.52
N VAL A 88 14.92 4.01 -15.52
CA VAL A 88 14.69 5.44 -15.76
C VAL A 88 15.39 6.29 -14.72
N VAL A 89 15.25 5.95 -13.44
CA VAL A 89 15.91 6.68 -12.35
C VAL A 89 17.43 6.51 -12.43
N LEU A 90 17.91 5.30 -12.71
CA LEU A 90 19.34 5.02 -12.86
C LEU A 90 19.95 5.86 -13.99
N TYR A 91 19.29 5.91 -15.16
CA TYR A 91 19.71 6.75 -16.29
C TYR A 91 19.72 8.24 -15.92
N HIS A 92 18.70 8.72 -15.21
CA HIS A 92 18.63 10.10 -14.75
C HIS A 92 19.79 10.45 -13.81
N MET A 93 20.10 9.56 -12.85
CA MET A 93 21.23 9.73 -11.93
C MET A 93 22.57 9.82 -12.67
N GLU A 94 22.81 8.95 -13.65
CA GLU A 94 24.02 8.96 -14.48
C GLU A 94 24.16 10.27 -15.26
N ARG A 95 23.09 10.69 -15.93
CA ARG A 95 23.07 11.93 -16.76
C ARG A 95 23.35 13.18 -15.95
N HIS A 96 22.99 13.23 -14.68
CA HIS A 96 23.22 14.38 -13.79
C HIS A 96 24.48 14.23 -12.94
N GLY A 97 25.33 13.25 -13.23
CA GLY A 97 26.61 13.07 -12.54
C GLY A 97 26.46 12.77 -11.05
N PHE A 98 25.42 12.07 -10.65
CA PHE A 98 25.16 11.72 -9.25
C PHE A 98 26.29 10.84 -8.70
N LYS A 99 26.94 11.33 -7.65
CA LYS A 99 27.96 10.55 -6.92
C LYS A 99 27.30 9.77 -5.80
N TYR A 100 27.47 8.46 -5.84
CA TYR A 100 26.87 7.58 -4.83
C TYR A 100 27.57 7.79 -3.47
N PRO A 101 26.83 8.02 -2.36
CA PRO A 101 27.43 8.36 -1.07
C PRO A 101 28.44 7.32 -0.55
N ASP A 102 28.11 6.02 -0.70
CA ASP A 102 28.92 4.90 -0.25
C ASP A 102 29.87 4.37 -1.34
N GLY A 103 30.13 5.15 -2.39
CA GLY A 103 30.98 4.77 -3.51
C GLY A 103 30.44 3.56 -4.29
N VAL A 104 31.34 2.89 -5.04
CA VAL A 104 30.98 1.79 -5.95
C VAL A 104 30.37 0.58 -5.20
N HIS A 105 30.88 0.24 -4.04
CA HIS A 105 30.36 -0.90 -3.26
C HIS A 105 28.93 -0.67 -2.79
N GLY A 106 28.61 0.54 -2.29
CA GLY A 106 27.26 0.91 -1.92
C GLY A 106 26.31 0.89 -3.11
N PHE A 107 26.78 1.39 -4.26
CA PHE A 107 26.01 1.36 -5.50
C PHE A 107 25.65 -0.07 -5.93
N ILE A 108 26.65 -0.97 -6.01
CA ILE A 108 26.40 -2.39 -6.40
C ILE A 108 25.44 -3.07 -5.44
N ARG A 109 25.63 -2.88 -4.13
CA ARG A 109 24.73 -3.41 -3.09
C ARG A 109 23.29 -2.95 -3.33
N ASP A 110 23.07 -1.65 -3.54
CA ASP A 110 21.74 -1.08 -3.64
C ASP A 110 21.07 -1.42 -4.98
N VAL A 111 21.83 -1.53 -6.07
CA VAL A 111 21.37 -2.10 -7.35
C VAL A 111 20.87 -3.54 -7.12
N PHE A 112 21.68 -4.39 -6.48
CA PHE A 112 21.30 -5.77 -6.18
C PHE A 112 20.01 -5.83 -5.35
N LEU A 113 19.92 -5.04 -4.27
CA LEU A 113 18.76 -5.02 -3.39
C LEU A 113 17.49 -4.49 -4.08
N ASN A 114 17.61 -3.58 -5.05
CA ASN A 114 16.48 -3.13 -5.86
C ASN A 114 16.03 -4.19 -6.86
N ILE A 115 16.94 -4.81 -7.60
CA ILE A 115 16.63 -5.87 -8.58
C ILE A 115 15.96 -7.07 -7.89
N THR A 116 16.46 -7.47 -6.72
CA THR A 116 15.93 -8.61 -5.97
C THR A 116 14.71 -8.27 -5.11
N LEU A 117 14.30 -7.01 -5.05
CA LEU A 117 13.23 -6.54 -4.17
C LEU A 117 13.51 -6.80 -2.68
N LEU A 118 14.78 -6.80 -2.26
CA LEU A 118 15.19 -6.99 -0.87
C LEU A 118 15.47 -5.67 -0.13
N LYS A 119 15.36 -4.52 -0.81
CA LYS A 119 15.72 -3.21 -0.23
C LYS A 119 14.94 -2.85 1.04
N GLY A 120 13.71 -3.34 1.21
CA GLY A 120 12.92 -3.11 2.42
C GLY A 120 13.46 -3.80 3.68
N TRP A 121 14.35 -4.79 3.52
CA TRP A 121 15.03 -5.47 4.62
C TRP A 121 16.30 -4.76 5.11
N TYR A 122 16.81 -3.81 4.33
CA TYR A 122 18.04 -3.11 4.63
C TYR A 122 17.81 -1.60 4.67
N ASP A 123 17.82 -1.05 5.87
CA ASP A 123 17.43 0.34 6.13
C ASP A 123 18.14 1.39 5.25
N PRO A 124 19.46 1.33 5.02
CA PRO A 124 20.14 2.30 4.18
C PRO A 124 19.69 2.29 2.70
N ALA A 125 19.21 1.15 2.18
CA ALA A 125 18.83 1.02 0.78
C ALA A 125 17.35 1.28 0.50
N LYS A 126 16.49 1.33 1.51
CA LYS A 126 15.02 1.33 1.38
C LYS A 126 14.46 2.41 0.46
N PHE A 127 15.08 3.60 0.43
CA PHE A 127 14.64 4.73 -0.41
C PHE A 127 15.51 4.98 -1.63
N THR A 128 16.48 4.09 -1.94
CA THR A 128 17.34 4.25 -3.12
C THR A 128 16.55 4.07 -4.42
N PHE A 129 17.00 4.73 -5.49
CA PHE A 129 16.39 4.76 -6.83
C PHE A 129 14.91 5.22 -6.78
N ASN A 130 13.98 4.35 -7.21
CA ASN A 130 12.57 4.62 -7.00
C ASN A 130 12.20 4.38 -5.54
N GLY A 131 12.17 5.44 -4.74
CA GLY A 131 12.06 5.37 -3.29
C GLY A 131 10.83 4.61 -2.79
N VAL A 132 9.68 4.70 -3.47
CA VAL A 132 8.44 4.05 -3.01
C VAL A 132 8.44 2.53 -3.17
N THR A 133 9.38 1.96 -3.95
CA THR A 133 9.38 0.51 -4.22
C THR A 133 9.85 -0.38 -3.07
N TRP A 134 10.21 0.19 -1.90
CA TRP A 134 10.32 -0.59 -0.66
C TRP A 134 9.03 -1.39 -0.35
N PHE A 135 7.88 -0.84 -0.73
CA PHE A 135 6.58 -1.51 -0.60
C PHE A 135 6.54 -2.84 -1.34
N LEU A 136 7.22 -2.95 -2.50
CA LEU A 136 7.31 -4.20 -3.27
C LEU A 136 8.06 -5.30 -2.51
N SER A 137 9.09 -4.93 -1.74
CA SER A 137 9.79 -5.87 -0.84
C SER A 137 8.83 -6.45 0.21
N CYS A 138 7.99 -5.58 0.77
CA CYS A 138 7.02 -5.99 1.79
C CYS A 138 5.93 -6.90 1.21
N ILE A 139 5.32 -6.50 0.09
CA ILE A 139 4.22 -7.27 -0.49
C ILE A 139 4.70 -8.61 -1.07
N LEU A 140 5.95 -8.66 -1.58
CA LEU A 140 6.56 -9.90 -2.03
C LEU A 140 6.71 -10.91 -0.89
N PHE A 141 7.24 -10.48 0.25
CA PHE A 141 7.35 -11.30 1.45
C PHE A 141 5.98 -11.76 1.96
N ILE A 142 5.01 -10.84 2.00
CA ILE A 142 3.63 -11.16 2.39
C ILE A 142 3.05 -12.23 1.46
N TYR A 143 3.21 -12.11 0.14
CA TYR A 143 2.73 -13.11 -0.81
C TYR A 143 3.40 -14.48 -0.62
N PHE A 144 4.66 -14.51 -0.22
CA PHE A 144 5.32 -15.77 0.17
C PHE A 144 4.65 -16.40 1.39
N CYS A 145 4.20 -15.60 2.37
CA CYS A 145 3.55 -16.07 3.59
C CYS A 145 2.08 -16.49 3.39
N VAL A 146 1.38 -15.97 2.38
CA VAL A 146 -0.08 -16.15 2.20
C VAL A 146 -0.55 -17.60 2.23
N PRO A 147 0.07 -18.59 1.53
CA PRO A 147 -0.38 -19.99 1.60
C PRO A 147 -0.36 -20.53 3.03
N HIS A 148 0.70 -20.23 3.80
CA HIS A 148 0.81 -20.65 5.19
C HIS A 148 -0.22 -19.99 6.12
N ILE A 149 -0.51 -18.70 5.89
CA ILE A 149 -1.53 -17.95 6.63
C ILE A 149 -2.91 -18.59 6.41
N ILE A 150 -3.26 -18.86 5.16
CA ILE A 150 -4.56 -19.46 4.82
C ILE A 150 -4.68 -20.86 5.44
N ASP A 151 -3.67 -21.72 5.30
CA ASP A 151 -3.66 -23.06 5.87
C ASP A 151 -3.80 -23.04 7.40
N PHE A 152 -3.05 -22.16 8.07
CA PHE A 152 -3.13 -22.00 9.52
C PHE A 152 -4.55 -21.69 10.01
N PHE A 153 -5.27 -20.77 9.35
CA PHE A 153 -6.62 -20.39 9.76
C PHE A 153 -7.68 -21.38 9.28
N LYS A 154 -7.48 -22.09 8.19
CA LYS A 154 -8.38 -23.11 7.67
C LYS A 154 -8.42 -24.34 8.60
N SER A 155 -7.28 -24.78 9.13
CA SER A 155 -7.13 -25.97 9.97
C SER A 155 -7.78 -25.82 11.36
N LYS A 156 -8.18 -24.59 11.78
CA LYS A 156 -8.69 -24.30 13.12
C LYS A 156 -10.19 -23.95 13.09
N LYS A 157 -10.89 -24.07 14.22
CA LYS A 157 -12.24 -23.47 14.43
C LYS A 157 -12.07 -21.93 14.40
N TRP A 158 -12.00 -21.41 13.23
CA TRP A 158 -11.34 -20.17 12.82
C TRP A 158 -11.79 -18.89 13.54
N ARG A 159 -13.05 -18.78 14.02
CA ARG A 159 -13.51 -17.52 14.66
C ARG A 159 -12.80 -17.20 15.97
N GLY A 160 -12.74 -18.16 16.90
CA GLY A 160 -12.05 -17.94 18.18
C GLY A 160 -10.55 -17.73 18.01
N THR A 161 -9.92 -18.53 17.13
CA THR A 161 -8.51 -18.40 16.80
C THR A 161 -8.25 -17.07 16.12
N ALA A 162 -9.12 -16.61 15.21
CA ALA A 162 -8.96 -15.32 14.53
C ALA A 162 -9.05 -14.14 15.49
N LEU A 163 -10.02 -14.15 16.42
CA LEU A 163 -10.14 -13.09 17.42
C LEU A 163 -8.91 -13.05 18.35
N LEU A 164 -8.47 -14.19 18.85
CA LEU A 164 -7.28 -14.27 19.70
C LEU A 164 -6.05 -13.80 18.94
N SER A 165 -5.87 -14.24 17.68
CA SER A 165 -4.77 -13.80 16.83
C SER A 165 -4.82 -12.30 16.57
N PHE A 166 -5.99 -11.75 16.26
CA PHE A 166 -6.17 -10.30 16.08
C PHE A 166 -5.75 -9.51 17.33
N LEU A 167 -6.21 -9.92 18.49
CA LEU A 167 -5.87 -9.28 19.77
C LEU A 167 -4.37 -9.37 20.07
N ILE A 168 -3.77 -10.55 19.91
CA ILE A 168 -2.34 -10.75 20.13
C ILE A 168 -1.53 -9.87 19.14
N LEU A 169 -1.84 -9.91 17.85
CA LEU A 169 -1.14 -9.12 16.82
C LEU A 169 -1.26 -7.63 17.09
N PHE A 170 -2.47 -7.18 17.47
CA PHE A 170 -2.70 -5.77 17.80
C PHE A 170 -1.90 -5.35 19.04
N MET A 171 -1.93 -6.15 20.09
CA MET A 171 -1.16 -5.87 21.32
C MET A 171 0.35 -5.87 21.07
N LEU A 172 0.86 -6.84 20.30
CA LEU A 172 2.28 -6.89 19.93
C LEU A 172 2.68 -5.65 19.13
N LYS A 173 1.88 -5.27 18.13
CA LYS A 173 2.15 -4.07 17.33
C LYS A 173 2.09 -2.81 18.17
N MET A 174 1.05 -2.67 19.01
CA MET A 174 0.90 -1.52 19.92
C MET A 174 2.07 -1.41 20.89
N THR A 175 2.51 -2.53 21.46
CA THR A 175 3.65 -2.57 22.37
C THR A 175 4.93 -2.16 21.65
N PHE A 176 5.19 -2.72 20.45
CA PHE A 176 6.35 -2.40 19.64
C PHE A 176 6.40 -0.90 19.27
N ASP A 177 5.30 -0.35 18.76
CA ASP A 177 5.21 1.06 18.37
C ASP A 177 5.41 1.98 19.61
N THR A 178 4.78 1.65 20.74
CA THR A 178 4.89 2.45 21.97
C THR A 178 6.30 2.39 22.56
N MET A 179 6.93 1.23 22.54
CA MET A 179 8.31 1.07 23.00
C MET A 179 9.26 1.88 22.11
N GLY A 180 9.14 1.76 20.78
CA GLY A 180 9.91 2.54 19.83
C GLY A 180 9.77 4.05 20.07
N TYR A 181 8.53 4.53 20.27
CA TYR A 181 8.26 5.92 20.59
C TYR A 181 8.94 6.36 21.90
N LYS A 182 8.76 5.59 22.99
CA LYS A 182 9.37 5.90 24.29
C LYS A 182 10.89 5.89 24.26
N MET A 183 11.50 5.06 23.42
CA MET A 183 12.95 4.99 23.23
C MET A 183 13.48 6.07 22.27
N GLY A 184 12.63 6.93 21.73
CA GLY A 184 13.01 7.97 20.77
C GLY A 184 13.49 7.41 19.43
N MET A 185 13.12 6.18 19.10
CA MET A 185 13.49 5.55 17.84
C MET A 185 12.69 6.15 16.68
N ASN A 186 13.38 6.55 15.61
CA ASN A 186 12.71 7.03 14.41
C ASN A 186 12.24 5.82 13.55
N PRO A 187 10.92 5.65 13.31
CA PRO A 187 10.41 4.54 12.50
C PRO A 187 10.87 4.61 11.03
N TRP A 188 11.28 5.78 10.56
CA TRP A 188 11.65 6.04 9.18
C TRP A 188 13.16 5.92 8.89
N SER A 189 14.01 6.01 9.91
CA SER A 189 15.46 6.05 9.70
C SER A 189 16.25 5.48 10.87
N GLY A 190 17.49 5.06 10.60
CA GLY A 190 18.44 4.54 11.58
C GLY A 190 18.42 3.01 11.64
N VAL A 191 19.28 2.47 12.51
CA VAL A 191 19.47 1.01 12.67
C VAL A 191 18.17 0.27 13.00
N PHE A 192 17.18 0.98 13.52
CA PHE A 192 15.88 0.46 13.92
C PHE A 192 14.71 1.04 13.12
N GLY A 193 14.95 1.59 11.94
CA GLY A 193 13.89 2.07 11.05
C GLY A 193 13.02 0.92 10.55
N TRP A 194 11.89 0.67 11.21
CA TRP A 194 11.03 -0.48 10.91
C TRP A 194 9.90 -0.19 9.91
N TYR A 195 9.61 1.08 9.61
CA TYR A 195 8.46 1.47 8.78
C TYR A 195 8.40 0.75 7.43
N CYS A 196 9.56 0.58 6.76
CA CYS A 196 9.66 -0.10 5.47
C CYS A 196 9.98 -1.59 5.57
N ASN A 197 10.06 -2.14 6.79
CA ASN A 197 10.47 -3.52 7.00
C ASN A 197 9.33 -4.51 6.67
N PRO A 198 9.58 -5.53 5.82
CA PRO A 198 8.56 -6.50 5.42
C PRO A 198 7.94 -7.28 6.57
N ALA A 199 8.71 -7.65 7.60
CA ALA A 199 8.17 -8.36 8.75
C ALA A 199 7.24 -7.46 9.59
N TYR A 200 7.57 -6.17 9.72
CA TYR A 200 6.69 -5.22 10.39
C TYR A 200 5.39 -4.99 9.61
N ARG A 201 5.45 -4.88 8.29
CA ARG A 201 4.26 -4.71 7.43
C ARG A 201 3.39 -5.96 7.34
N LEU A 202 3.95 -7.13 7.62
CA LEU A 202 3.16 -8.35 7.76
C LEU A 202 2.12 -8.23 8.89
N PHE A 203 2.38 -7.48 9.97
CA PHE A 203 1.38 -7.23 11.02
C PHE A 203 0.15 -6.49 10.48
N ASP A 204 0.34 -5.45 9.65
CA ASP A 204 -0.75 -4.69 9.05
C ASP A 204 -1.63 -5.59 8.17
N PHE A 205 -1.00 -6.44 7.37
CA PHE A 205 -1.69 -7.42 6.54
C PHE A 205 -2.45 -8.47 7.39
N LEU A 206 -1.80 -9.02 8.41
CA LEU A 206 -2.42 -10.02 9.29
C LEU A 206 -3.59 -9.45 10.10
N LEU A 207 -3.50 -8.19 10.54
CA LEU A 207 -4.62 -7.49 11.19
C LEU A 207 -5.79 -7.28 10.21
N GLY A 208 -5.52 -6.99 8.94
CA GLY A 208 -6.55 -6.96 7.89
C GLY A 208 -7.18 -8.33 7.67
N TYR A 209 -6.36 -9.38 7.56
CA TYR A 209 -6.80 -10.77 7.35
C TYR A 209 -7.66 -11.27 8.52
N THR A 210 -7.15 -11.20 9.74
CA THR A 210 -7.87 -11.65 10.94
C THR A 210 -9.06 -10.77 11.25
N GLY A 211 -8.97 -9.45 11.00
CA GLY A 211 -10.07 -8.51 11.10
C GLY A 211 -11.26 -8.91 10.23
N PHE A 212 -11.02 -9.31 8.96
CA PHE A 212 -12.08 -9.87 8.12
C PHE A 212 -12.70 -11.13 8.75
N LEU A 213 -11.89 -12.08 9.20
CA LEU A 213 -12.40 -13.33 9.78
C LEU A 213 -13.27 -13.09 11.01
N VAL A 214 -12.90 -12.13 11.86
CA VAL A 214 -13.69 -11.74 13.06
C VAL A 214 -14.98 -11.04 12.64
N LEU A 215 -14.89 -10.04 11.77
CA LEU A 215 -15.99 -9.14 11.46
C LEU A 215 -16.99 -9.73 10.45
N SER A 216 -16.57 -10.68 9.60
CA SER A 216 -17.46 -11.35 8.64
C SER A 216 -18.64 -12.09 9.30
N GLY A 217 -18.55 -12.36 10.61
CA GLY A 217 -19.66 -12.92 11.37
C GLY A 217 -20.76 -11.93 11.75
N PHE A 218 -20.50 -10.64 11.62
CA PHE A 218 -21.44 -9.55 11.89
C PHE A 218 -22.12 -9.00 10.63
N SER A 219 -22.00 -9.71 9.49
CA SER A 219 -22.65 -9.33 8.25
C SER A 219 -24.18 -9.37 8.43
N GLY A 220 -24.80 -8.20 8.48
CA GLY A 220 -26.24 -8.01 8.47
C GLY A 220 -26.61 -6.94 7.45
N GLU A 221 -27.74 -7.08 6.78
CA GLU A 221 -28.25 -6.04 5.91
C GLU A 221 -28.66 -4.81 6.75
N LEU A 222 -27.93 -3.74 6.58
CA LEU A 222 -28.29 -2.45 7.14
C LEU A 222 -29.23 -1.72 6.18
N SER A 223 -30.20 -0.99 6.71
CA SER A 223 -30.96 -0.07 5.87
C SER A 223 -30.02 0.98 5.24
N LYS A 224 -30.31 1.42 4.03
CA LYS A 224 -29.51 2.41 3.28
C LYS A 224 -29.11 3.62 4.14
N LYS A 225 -30.05 4.13 4.96
CA LYS A 225 -29.81 5.28 5.85
C LYS A 225 -28.76 4.93 6.93
N LYS A 226 -28.90 3.76 7.58
CA LYS A 226 -27.96 3.30 8.62
C LYS A 226 -26.58 3.04 8.05
N ALA A 227 -26.48 2.37 6.88
CA ALA A 227 -25.22 2.13 6.21
C ALA A 227 -24.52 3.44 5.83
N SER A 228 -25.27 4.40 5.23
CA SER A 228 -24.72 5.73 4.86
C SER A 228 -24.21 6.50 6.08
N LEU A 229 -24.97 6.49 7.18
CA LEU A 229 -24.57 7.16 8.42
C LEU A 229 -23.30 6.53 9.00
N LEU A 230 -23.25 5.21 9.07
CA LEU A 230 -22.08 4.48 9.61
C LEU A 230 -20.82 4.74 8.77
N GLN A 231 -20.93 4.63 7.44
CA GLN A 231 -19.79 4.89 6.53
C GLN A 231 -19.33 6.35 6.61
N GLY A 232 -20.26 7.31 6.58
CA GLY A 232 -19.96 8.74 6.67
C GLY A 232 -19.34 9.12 8.01
N SER A 233 -19.91 8.64 9.12
CA SER A 233 -19.35 8.89 10.46
C SER A 233 -17.96 8.25 10.62
N MET A 234 -17.75 7.05 10.08
CA MET A 234 -16.45 6.39 10.12
C MET A 234 -15.39 7.14 9.30
N LEU A 235 -15.74 7.64 8.10
CA LEU A 235 -14.84 8.48 7.30
C LEU A 235 -14.47 9.76 8.05
N ILE A 236 -15.47 10.48 8.58
CA ILE A 236 -15.24 11.71 9.36
C ILE A 236 -14.34 11.42 10.56
N PHE A 237 -14.65 10.37 11.33
CA PHE A 237 -13.87 9.99 12.51
C PHE A 237 -12.44 9.60 12.14
N TYR A 238 -12.25 8.83 11.05
CA TYR A 238 -10.92 8.42 10.56
C TYR A 238 -10.06 9.64 10.22
N PHE A 239 -10.58 10.58 9.42
CA PHE A 239 -9.83 11.77 9.03
C PHE A 239 -9.65 12.77 10.18
N ALA A 240 -10.64 12.91 11.07
CA ALA A 240 -10.50 13.70 12.28
C ALA A 240 -9.41 13.12 13.21
N ALA A 241 -9.39 11.80 13.39
CA ALA A 241 -8.33 11.14 14.15
C ALA A 241 -6.95 11.36 13.51
N CYS A 242 -6.84 11.22 12.18
CA CYS A 242 -5.60 11.51 11.47
C CYS A 242 -5.12 12.97 11.68
N ARG A 243 -6.04 13.92 11.79
CA ARG A 243 -5.71 15.34 11.96
C ARG A 243 -5.37 15.73 13.40
N LEU A 244 -6.03 15.10 14.38
CA LEU A 244 -5.92 15.47 15.79
C LEU A 244 -4.75 14.78 16.51
N PHE A 245 -4.33 13.62 16.02
CA PHE A 245 -3.29 12.82 16.65
C PHE A 245 -2.03 12.77 15.78
N ASP A 246 -0.86 12.88 16.38
CA ASP A 246 0.41 12.61 15.71
C ASP A 246 0.54 11.08 15.50
N THR A 247 0.35 10.67 14.26
CA THR A 247 0.15 9.28 13.90
C THR A 247 1.41 8.56 13.43
N GLN A 248 2.50 9.30 13.27
CA GLN A 248 3.71 8.74 12.64
C GLN A 248 4.44 7.77 13.58
N TRP A 249 4.32 7.97 14.89
CA TRP A 249 5.08 7.24 15.90
C TRP A 249 4.37 5.99 16.45
N VAL A 250 3.03 6.01 16.50
CA VAL A 250 2.23 4.90 17.05
C VAL A 250 1.10 4.57 16.06
N PRO A 251 1.38 3.87 14.96
CA PRO A 251 0.40 3.58 13.92
C PRO A 251 -0.66 2.52 14.29
N ALA A 252 -0.43 1.69 15.30
CA ALA A 252 -1.34 0.59 15.65
C ALA A 252 -2.82 0.98 15.82
N PRO A 253 -3.21 2.10 16.52
CA PRO A 253 -4.60 2.53 16.60
C PRO A 253 -5.22 2.83 15.23
N PHE A 254 -4.42 3.35 14.28
CA PHE A 254 -4.88 3.65 12.93
C PHE A 254 -5.08 2.41 12.08
N ILE A 255 -4.30 1.35 12.32
CA ILE A 255 -4.55 0.05 11.70
C ILE A 255 -5.92 -0.49 12.13
N LEU A 256 -6.26 -0.40 13.43
CA LEU A 256 -7.59 -0.76 13.90
C LEU A 256 -8.69 0.06 13.23
N LEU A 257 -8.52 1.39 13.18
CA LEU A 257 -9.48 2.27 12.49
C LEU A 257 -9.59 1.95 10.99
N THR A 258 -8.48 1.59 10.35
CA THR A 258 -8.47 1.17 8.93
C THR A 258 -9.23 -0.14 8.74
N VAL A 259 -9.07 -1.13 9.62
CA VAL A 259 -9.85 -2.39 9.59
C VAL A 259 -11.35 -2.08 9.72
N LEU A 260 -11.73 -1.24 10.69
CA LEU A 260 -13.13 -0.84 10.89
C LEU A 260 -13.67 -0.03 9.70
N LEU A 261 -12.90 0.89 9.15
CA LEU A 261 -13.27 1.64 7.96
C LEU A 261 -13.57 0.69 6.79
N ILE A 262 -12.64 -0.22 6.47
CA ILE A 262 -12.81 -1.20 5.38
C ILE A 262 -14.06 -2.06 5.63
N PHE A 263 -14.27 -2.51 6.87
CA PHE A 263 -15.42 -3.31 7.22
C PHE A 263 -16.75 -2.58 6.99
N THR A 264 -16.85 -1.28 7.33
CA THR A 264 -18.11 -0.52 7.11
C THR A 264 -18.51 -0.50 5.63
N PHE A 265 -17.55 -0.57 4.70
CA PHE A 265 -17.78 -0.64 3.26
C PHE A 265 -18.13 -2.05 2.75
N THR A 266 -18.07 -3.07 3.60
CA THR A 266 -18.64 -4.40 3.29
C THR A 266 -20.11 -4.52 3.67
N LEU A 267 -20.63 -3.57 4.46
CA LEU A 267 -22.04 -3.47 4.83
C LEU A 267 -22.77 -2.70 3.73
N SER A 268 -23.21 -3.40 2.72
CA SER A 268 -23.72 -2.85 1.45
C SER A 268 -24.92 -1.91 1.58
N GLY A 269 -25.12 -1.06 0.56
CA GLY A 269 -26.35 -0.25 0.33
C GLY A 269 -26.26 1.22 0.72
N GLY A 270 -25.18 1.72 1.29
CA GLY A 270 -25.00 3.13 1.64
C GLY A 270 -24.74 4.05 0.43
N ILE A 271 -24.87 5.38 0.64
CA ILE A 271 -24.51 6.40 -0.36
C ILE A 271 -23.00 6.32 -0.70
N PHE A 272 -22.17 6.10 0.32
CA PHE A 272 -20.72 6.01 0.14
C PHE A 272 -20.30 4.75 -0.62
N ASP A 273 -21.06 3.64 -0.53
CA ASP A 273 -20.82 2.49 -1.42
C ASP A 273 -20.99 2.86 -2.88
N LYS A 274 -22.01 3.66 -3.21
CA LYS A 274 -22.22 4.14 -4.57
C LYS A 274 -21.16 5.14 -5.00
N LEU A 275 -20.71 6.00 -4.08
CA LEU A 275 -19.66 6.98 -4.33
C LEU A 275 -18.32 6.27 -4.61
N PHE A 276 -17.88 5.37 -3.73
CA PHE A 276 -16.62 4.66 -3.88
C PHE A 276 -16.71 3.51 -4.88
N GLY A 277 -17.91 2.96 -5.11
CA GLY A 277 -18.20 1.92 -6.09
C GLY A 277 -18.61 2.45 -7.47
N ASN A 278 -18.40 3.74 -7.79
CA ASN A 278 -18.65 4.24 -9.14
C ASN A 278 -17.56 3.75 -10.11
N LYS A 279 -17.90 3.69 -11.40
CA LYS A 279 -17.03 3.12 -12.45
C LYS A 279 -15.64 3.75 -12.50
N LEU A 280 -15.54 5.07 -12.28
CA LEU A 280 -14.26 5.79 -12.31
C LEU A 280 -13.39 5.38 -11.13
N LEU A 281 -13.91 5.41 -9.89
CA LEU A 281 -13.13 5.06 -8.70
C LEU A 281 -12.77 3.56 -8.66
N ILE A 282 -13.65 2.69 -9.15
CA ILE A 282 -13.33 1.26 -9.35
C ILE A 282 -12.14 1.12 -10.30
N HIS A 283 -12.19 1.82 -11.44
CA HIS A 283 -11.13 1.74 -12.43
C HIS A 283 -9.80 2.27 -11.89
N LEU A 284 -9.80 3.46 -11.27
CA LEU A 284 -8.62 4.04 -10.63
C LEU A 284 -8.07 3.14 -9.50
N GLY A 285 -8.95 2.48 -8.75
CA GLY A 285 -8.56 1.47 -7.76
C GLY A 285 -7.89 0.24 -8.37
N ASN A 286 -8.35 -0.19 -9.54
CA ASN A 286 -7.76 -1.33 -10.26
C ASN A 286 -6.35 -1.04 -10.78
N ILE A 287 -6.06 0.21 -11.18
CA ILE A 287 -4.72 0.66 -11.63
C ILE A 287 -3.87 1.26 -10.52
N SER A 288 -4.38 1.28 -9.28
CA SER A 288 -3.72 1.98 -8.16
C SER A 288 -2.32 1.45 -7.83
N PHE A 289 -2.04 0.21 -8.19
CA PHE A 289 -0.72 -0.39 -8.00
C PHE A 289 0.29 0.15 -9.00
N GLU A 290 -0.08 0.23 -10.27
CA GLU A 290 0.72 0.87 -11.31
C GLU A 290 0.92 2.36 -11.01
N LEU A 291 -0.15 3.05 -10.59
CA LEU A 291 -0.08 4.44 -10.10
C LEU A 291 0.94 4.61 -8.98
N TYR A 292 0.93 3.69 -8.00
CA TYR A 292 1.87 3.73 -6.89
C TYR A 292 3.34 3.59 -7.34
N ILE A 293 3.63 2.79 -8.35
CA ILE A 293 5.01 2.61 -8.84
C ILE A 293 5.51 3.84 -9.62
N VAL A 294 4.64 4.46 -10.44
CA VAL A 294 5.08 5.52 -11.37
C VAL A 294 5.07 6.92 -10.77
N HIS A 295 4.18 7.22 -9.80
CA HIS A 295 3.95 8.60 -9.36
C HIS A 295 5.21 9.30 -8.82
N GLN A 296 6.01 8.62 -7.99
CA GLN A 296 7.19 9.22 -7.38
C GLN A 296 8.26 9.55 -8.42
N VAL A 297 8.42 8.68 -9.42
CA VAL A 297 9.35 8.92 -10.54
C VAL A 297 8.90 10.13 -11.35
N ASN A 298 7.59 10.22 -11.65
CA ASN A 298 7.04 11.38 -12.37
C ASN A 298 7.23 12.67 -11.57
N ILE A 299 6.94 12.68 -10.27
CA ILE A 299 7.17 13.84 -9.41
C ILE A 299 8.64 14.26 -9.45
N ASN A 300 9.56 13.32 -9.26
CA ASN A 300 10.99 13.62 -9.18
C ASN A 300 11.58 14.11 -10.51
N LEU A 301 11.12 13.57 -11.64
CA LEU A 301 11.69 13.89 -12.95
C LEU A 301 11.03 15.10 -13.61
N MET A 302 9.74 15.29 -13.39
CA MET A 302 8.97 16.28 -14.17
C MET A 302 8.63 17.55 -13.40
N ASN A 303 8.68 17.52 -12.06
CA ASN A 303 8.25 18.66 -11.26
C ASN A 303 8.97 19.96 -11.65
N HIS A 304 10.29 19.94 -11.77
CA HIS A 304 11.08 21.14 -12.10
C HIS A 304 10.74 21.68 -13.50
N ILE A 305 10.65 20.77 -14.49
CA ILE A 305 10.30 21.13 -15.87
C ILE A 305 8.90 21.73 -15.95
N LEU A 306 7.95 21.13 -15.26
CA LEU A 306 6.56 21.62 -15.25
C LEU A 306 6.42 22.93 -14.48
N ASP A 307 7.18 23.12 -13.41
CA ASP A 307 7.16 24.35 -12.62
C ASP A 307 7.61 25.55 -13.49
N GLU A 308 8.69 25.39 -14.25
CA GLU A 308 9.16 26.41 -15.19
C GLU A 308 8.18 26.63 -16.35
N LEU A 309 7.67 25.55 -16.96
CA LEU A 309 6.75 25.64 -18.11
C LEU A 309 5.41 26.28 -17.76
N LEU A 310 4.98 26.20 -16.52
CA LEU A 310 3.67 26.67 -16.04
C LEU A 310 3.77 27.93 -15.20
N ASP A 311 4.88 28.64 -15.30
CA ASP A 311 5.13 29.92 -14.62
C ASP A 311 4.86 29.82 -13.09
N HIS A 312 5.37 28.76 -12.47
CA HIS A 312 5.24 28.46 -11.04
C HIS A 312 3.78 28.30 -10.56
N ASN A 313 2.88 27.89 -11.46
CA ASN A 313 1.49 27.56 -11.09
C ASN A 313 1.41 26.18 -10.42
N ASN A 314 1.63 26.14 -9.12
CA ASN A 314 1.68 24.90 -8.32
C ASN A 314 0.45 23.99 -8.47
N LEU A 315 -0.75 24.58 -8.58
CA LEU A 315 -1.97 23.80 -8.79
C LEU A 315 -1.96 23.08 -10.14
N ALA A 316 -1.55 23.80 -11.20
CA ALA A 316 -1.43 23.23 -12.53
C ALA A 316 -0.37 22.11 -12.56
N VAL A 317 0.80 22.35 -11.94
CA VAL A 317 1.86 21.32 -11.80
C VAL A 317 1.32 20.08 -11.10
N PHE A 318 0.66 20.24 -9.96
CA PHE A 318 0.05 19.12 -9.20
C PHE A 318 -0.94 18.30 -10.05
N LEU A 319 -1.87 18.98 -10.74
CA LEU A 319 -2.88 18.32 -11.56
C LEU A 319 -2.26 17.59 -12.75
N ILE A 320 -1.27 18.19 -13.41
CA ILE A 320 -0.59 17.57 -14.55
C ILE A 320 0.23 16.35 -14.09
N LEU A 321 0.94 16.42 -12.97
CA LEU A 321 1.64 15.26 -12.39
C LEU A 321 0.69 14.11 -12.08
N LEU A 322 -0.47 14.41 -11.55
CA LEU A 322 -1.52 13.39 -11.30
C LEU A 322 -2.00 12.77 -12.61
N VAL A 323 -2.33 13.61 -13.62
CA VAL A 323 -2.80 13.14 -14.94
C VAL A 323 -1.74 12.29 -15.63
N ILE A 324 -0.49 12.73 -15.66
CA ILE A 324 0.62 11.97 -16.26
C ILE A 324 0.76 10.60 -15.54
N SER A 325 0.68 10.59 -14.22
CA SER A 325 0.76 9.33 -13.46
C SER A 325 -0.40 8.39 -13.81
N ILE A 326 -1.62 8.92 -13.99
CA ILE A 326 -2.78 8.13 -14.43
C ILE A 326 -2.54 7.59 -15.85
N LEU A 327 -2.12 8.40 -16.79
CA LEU A 327 -1.87 7.98 -18.18
C LEU A 327 -0.78 6.91 -18.28
N MET A 328 0.30 7.05 -17.51
CA MET A 328 1.34 6.03 -17.46
C MET A 328 0.84 4.73 -16.83
N ALA A 329 0.09 4.82 -15.74
CA ALA A 329 -0.50 3.62 -15.12
C ALA A 329 -1.49 2.92 -16.06
N GLU A 330 -2.32 3.68 -16.80
CA GLU A 330 -3.22 3.15 -17.83
C GLU A 330 -2.46 2.41 -18.93
N PHE A 331 -1.38 2.99 -19.43
CA PHE A 331 -0.55 2.36 -20.46
C PHE A 331 -0.06 0.97 -20.01
N PHE A 332 0.46 0.86 -18.79
CA PHE A 332 0.92 -0.43 -18.25
C PHE A 332 -0.21 -1.37 -17.83
N TYR A 333 -1.39 -0.84 -17.52
CA TYR A 333 -2.59 -1.62 -17.23
C TYR A 333 -3.26 -2.13 -18.51
N TRP A 334 -3.05 -1.48 -19.65
CA TRP A 334 -3.66 -1.83 -20.92
C TRP A 334 -3.37 -3.27 -21.32
N LYS A 335 -4.43 -4.01 -21.69
CA LYS A 335 -4.37 -5.45 -21.93
C LYS A 335 -3.29 -5.87 -22.94
N PRO A 336 -3.13 -5.21 -24.13
CA PRO A 336 -2.07 -5.56 -25.09
C PRO A 336 -0.65 -5.43 -24.50
N VAL A 337 -0.39 -4.42 -23.68
CA VAL A 337 0.91 -4.23 -23.02
C VAL A 337 1.13 -5.33 -21.98
N LYS A 338 0.12 -5.65 -21.17
CA LYS A 338 0.21 -6.76 -20.19
C LYS A 338 0.44 -8.11 -20.88
N GLU A 339 -0.26 -8.38 -21.98
CA GLU A 339 -0.08 -9.62 -22.75
C GLU A 339 1.30 -9.68 -23.40
N PHE A 340 1.78 -8.58 -23.97
CA PHE A 340 3.13 -8.50 -24.53
C PHE A 340 4.18 -8.81 -23.48
N ILE A 341 4.10 -8.15 -22.31
CA ILE A 341 5.00 -8.38 -21.19
C ILE A 341 4.98 -9.85 -20.75
N THR A 342 3.79 -10.41 -20.58
CA THR A 342 3.64 -11.80 -20.13
C THR A 342 4.20 -12.80 -21.13
N LYS A 343 3.98 -12.58 -22.42
CA LYS A 343 4.45 -13.52 -23.48
C LYS A 343 5.95 -13.39 -23.78
N THR A 344 6.55 -12.21 -23.57
CA THR A 344 7.93 -11.93 -23.97
C THR A 344 8.93 -12.16 -22.83
N ILE A 345 8.50 -11.95 -21.58
CA ILE A 345 9.39 -11.94 -20.42
C ILE A 345 9.19 -13.18 -19.54
N TRP A 346 7.98 -13.75 -19.51
CA TRP A 346 7.57 -14.90 -18.67
C TRP A 346 7.12 -16.11 -19.44
#